data_8922c9c0ff856ab98e6aa81ab13e72f9
#
_entry.id   8922c9c0ff856ab98e6aa81ab13e72f9
#
_cell.length_a   1.000
_cell.length_b   1.000
_cell.length_c   1.000
_cell.angle_alpha   90.00
_cell.angle_beta   90.00
_cell.angle_gamma   90.00
#
_symmetry.space_group_name_H-M   'P 1'
#
loop_
_entity.id
_entity.type
_entity.pdbx_description
1 polymer ?
#
loop_
_entity_poly.entity_id
_entity_poly.type
_entity_poly.pdbx_seq_one_letter_code
_entity_poly.pdbx_strand_id
1 'polypeptide(L)'
;EVERLEQTRDCRVIARHLTRIDPARQVHVTEAVVENHEDGLLYVEGRLVERLAPGRHAFWIVGRKIEVKRLDLRPQAVEITAQEMLTRDRIALRVTLTAFRRILDPERVVAAVPDVDAWLYRLVQFAIREAVAGRTLDEVLSAKAALDAELRDYVRARIVDSGVEVTELGVKDVILPGEIRELVNKVVEAERVAKANLIRRQEETAATRSLLNTAKLM
;
A
#
# COMPACT_ATOMS: atom_id res chain seq x y z
N GLU A 1 16.70 -12.96 50.34
CA GLU A 1 17.09 -11.56 50.11
C GLU A 1 16.51 -11.15 48.80
N VAL A 2 15.23 -10.72 48.84
CA VAL A 2 14.63 -9.97 47.75
C VAL A 2 15.34 -8.62 47.81
N GLU A 3 16.46 -8.51 47.10
CA GLU A 3 17.02 -7.22 46.80
C GLU A 3 15.85 -6.35 46.35
N ARG A 4 15.56 -5.35 47.14
CA ARG A 4 14.71 -4.23 46.70
C ARG A 4 15.28 -3.80 45.37
N LEU A 5 14.74 -4.37 44.32
CA LEU A 5 14.80 -3.71 43.03
C LEU A 5 14.14 -2.38 43.30
N GLU A 6 14.98 -1.42 43.58
CA GLU A 6 14.60 -0.04 43.82
C GLU A 6 13.60 0.32 42.75
N GLN A 7 12.63 1.09 43.15
CA GLN A 7 11.61 1.70 42.32
C GLN A 7 12.24 2.62 41.27
N THR A 8 13.29 2.12 40.65
CA THR A 8 13.92 2.76 39.52
C THR A 8 12.98 2.64 38.31
N ARG A 9 12.98 3.63 37.50
CA ARG A 9 12.24 3.79 36.25
C ARG A 9 12.38 2.60 35.29
N ASP A 10 13.22 1.64 35.62
CA ASP A 10 13.57 0.49 34.82
C ASP A 10 12.80 -0.75 35.31
N CYS A 11 11.70 -1.06 34.59
CA CYS A 11 10.92 -2.28 34.85
C CYS A 11 11.55 -3.55 34.24
N ARG A 12 12.77 -3.48 33.73
CA ARG A 12 13.45 -4.58 33.03
C ARG A 12 13.90 -5.67 33.98
N VAL A 13 13.71 -6.90 33.52
CA VAL A 13 14.32 -8.08 34.16
C VAL A 13 15.60 -8.42 33.41
N ILE A 14 16.71 -8.54 34.11
CA ILE A 14 17.97 -8.94 33.50
C ILE A 14 17.84 -10.40 33.00
N ALA A 15 18.12 -10.64 31.72
CA ALA A 15 17.89 -11.92 31.01
C ALA A 15 18.46 -13.15 31.73
N ARG A 16 19.59 -13.03 32.47
CA ARG A 16 20.21 -14.10 33.27
C ARG A 16 19.38 -14.51 34.51
N HIS A 17 18.38 -13.72 34.89
CA HIS A 17 17.50 -14.03 36.02
C HIS A 17 16.23 -14.75 35.61
N LEU A 18 15.88 -14.74 34.32
CA LEU A 18 14.68 -15.39 33.78
C LEU A 18 14.68 -16.91 33.99
N THR A 19 15.85 -17.55 33.90
CA THR A 19 16.00 -18.99 34.10
C THR A 19 15.96 -19.43 35.58
N ARG A 20 16.00 -18.48 36.52
CA ARG A 20 15.99 -18.70 37.94
C ARG A 20 14.74 -18.22 38.66
N ILE A 21 13.77 -17.71 37.94
CA ILE A 21 12.52 -17.24 38.55
C ILE A 21 11.67 -18.47 38.89
N ASP A 22 11.33 -18.57 40.19
CA ASP A 22 10.40 -19.54 40.69
C ASP A 22 9.09 -19.51 39.88
N PRO A 23 8.54 -20.66 39.45
CA PRO A 23 7.28 -20.72 38.72
C PRO A 23 6.13 -19.91 39.34
N ALA A 24 6.10 -19.83 40.68
CA ALA A 24 5.13 -19.02 41.42
C ALA A 24 5.31 -17.50 41.22
N ARG A 25 6.51 -17.05 40.83
CA ARG A 25 6.84 -15.64 40.55
C ARG A 25 6.74 -15.28 39.08
N GLN A 26 6.66 -16.27 38.19
CA GLN A 26 6.53 -16.11 36.76
C GLN A 26 5.22 -15.39 36.37
N VAL A 27 4.20 -15.44 37.22
CA VAL A 27 2.91 -14.75 37.09
C VAL A 27 3.06 -13.22 37.08
N HIS A 28 4.18 -12.70 37.55
CA HIS A 28 4.42 -11.25 37.66
C HIS A 28 5.39 -10.68 36.62
N VAL A 29 5.74 -11.48 35.62
CA VAL A 29 6.66 -11.07 34.57
C VAL A 29 5.96 -11.23 33.23
N THR A 30 6.00 -10.20 32.39
CA THR A 30 5.61 -10.28 30.98
C THR A 30 6.86 -10.32 30.10
N GLU A 31 6.84 -11.17 29.08
CA GLU A 31 7.93 -11.31 28.13
C GLU A 31 7.48 -10.82 26.77
N ALA A 32 8.39 -10.17 26.06
CA ALA A 32 8.22 -9.78 24.68
C ALA A 32 9.47 -10.16 23.88
N VAL A 33 9.27 -10.83 22.76
CA VAL A 33 10.32 -11.09 21.79
C VAL A 33 10.11 -10.14 20.64
N VAL A 34 11.11 -9.33 20.33
CA VAL A 34 11.15 -8.41 19.20
C VAL A 34 12.07 -9.05 18.16
N GLU A 35 11.53 -9.35 17.00
CA GLU A 35 12.28 -9.96 15.90
C GLU A 35 13.19 -8.93 15.21
N ASN A 36 14.19 -9.41 14.43
CA ASN A 36 15.13 -8.52 13.73
C ASN A 36 14.47 -7.54 12.74
N HIS A 37 13.28 -7.87 12.27
CA HIS A 37 12.51 -7.06 11.33
C HIS A 37 11.39 -6.26 12.00
N GLU A 38 11.29 -6.35 13.31
CA GLU A 38 10.31 -5.64 14.12
C GLU A 38 10.97 -4.54 14.96
N ASP A 39 10.16 -3.61 15.35
CA ASP A 39 10.47 -2.61 16.36
C ASP A 39 9.47 -2.72 17.52
N GLY A 40 9.98 -2.75 18.73
CA GLY A 40 9.16 -2.82 19.92
C GLY A 40 9.01 -1.45 20.58
N LEU A 41 7.78 -1.09 20.95
CA LEU A 41 7.48 0.11 21.73
C LEU A 41 6.96 -0.30 23.09
N LEU A 42 7.71 0.04 24.14
CA LEU A 42 7.35 -0.23 25.53
C LEU A 42 6.45 0.86 26.08
N TYR A 43 5.26 0.47 26.50
CA TYR A 43 4.32 1.34 27.21
C TYR A 43 4.21 0.93 28.68
N VAL A 44 4.35 1.89 29.57
CA VAL A 44 4.09 1.74 31.00
C VAL A 44 2.98 2.71 31.41
N GLU A 45 1.91 2.18 31.97
CA GLU A 45 0.72 2.98 32.33
C GLU A 45 0.17 3.81 31.15
N GLY A 46 0.23 3.23 29.93
CA GLY A 46 -0.22 3.89 28.71
C GLY A 46 0.72 4.98 28.18
N ARG A 47 1.89 5.19 28.77
CA ARG A 47 2.89 6.14 28.28
C ARG A 47 4.00 5.39 27.56
N LEU A 48 4.40 5.87 26.39
CA LEU A 48 5.60 5.38 25.70
C LEU A 48 6.84 5.72 26.54
N VAL A 49 7.60 4.71 26.90
CA VAL A 49 8.80 4.84 27.74
C VAL A 49 10.05 4.64 26.93
N GLU A 50 10.06 3.63 26.04
CA GLU A 50 11.28 3.23 25.35
C GLU A 50 10.97 2.46 24.07
N ARG A 51 11.91 2.56 23.13
CA ARG A 51 11.99 1.72 21.92
C ARG A 51 12.90 0.51 22.20
N LEU A 52 12.38 -0.68 21.97
CA LEU A 52 13.07 -1.93 22.24
C LEU A 52 13.76 -2.44 20.98
N ALA A 53 15.07 -2.65 21.09
CA ALA A 53 15.85 -3.30 20.03
C ALA A 53 15.44 -4.78 19.88
N PRO A 54 15.76 -5.41 18.74
CA PRO A 54 15.56 -6.85 18.56
C PRO A 54 16.17 -7.67 19.70
N GLY A 55 15.40 -8.67 20.15
CA GLY A 55 15.82 -9.53 21.25
C GLY A 55 14.66 -9.89 22.18
N ARG A 56 15.01 -10.62 23.24
CA ARG A 56 14.07 -11.02 24.29
C ARG A 56 14.11 -10.02 25.44
N HIS A 57 12.96 -9.46 25.75
CA HIS A 57 12.77 -8.50 26.82
C HIS A 57 11.80 -9.07 27.85
N ALA A 58 12.02 -8.76 29.11
CA ALA A 58 11.13 -9.16 30.17
C ALA A 58 10.93 -8.02 31.17
N PHE A 59 9.71 -7.86 31.67
CA PHE A 59 9.29 -6.73 32.47
C PHE A 59 8.45 -7.20 33.65
N TRP A 60 8.67 -6.59 34.83
CA TRP A 60 7.85 -6.81 36.01
C TRP A 60 6.51 -6.07 35.88
N ILE A 61 5.40 -6.82 36.01
CA ILE A 61 4.04 -6.27 35.91
C ILE A 61 3.38 -6.02 37.27
N VAL A 62 4.13 -6.15 38.39
CA VAL A 62 3.56 -5.95 39.71
C VAL A 62 3.18 -4.49 39.90
N GLY A 63 1.88 -4.23 40.09
CA GLY A 63 1.35 -2.91 40.34
C GLY A 63 1.46 -1.93 39.14
N ARG A 64 1.77 -2.44 37.96
CA ARG A 64 1.92 -1.61 36.74
C ARG A 64 1.34 -2.32 35.52
N LYS A 65 0.70 -1.54 34.64
CA LYS A 65 0.28 -2.02 33.32
C LYS A 65 1.42 -1.83 32.33
N ILE A 66 1.93 -2.94 31.80
CA ILE A 66 2.99 -2.94 30.79
C ILE A 66 2.41 -3.50 29.49
N GLU A 67 2.66 -2.82 28.40
CA GLU A 67 2.25 -3.23 27.06
C GLU A 67 3.42 -3.04 26.11
N VAL A 68 3.71 -4.04 25.29
CA VAL A 68 4.71 -3.95 24.22
C VAL A 68 4.00 -4.06 22.90
N LYS A 69 4.02 -2.97 22.13
CA LYS A 69 3.52 -2.96 20.73
C LYS A 69 4.68 -3.27 19.81
N ARG A 70 4.51 -4.27 18.94
CA ARG A 70 5.50 -4.66 17.94
C ARG A 70 5.00 -4.23 16.56
N LEU A 71 5.88 -3.62 15.79
CA LEU A 71 5.58 -3.15 14.45
C LEU A 71 6.59 -3.77 13.48
N ASP A 72 6.09 -4.43 12.45
CA ASP A 72 6.90 -4.98 11.36
C ASP A 72 7.36 -3.84 10.44
N LEU A 73 8.67 -3.71 10.26
CA LEU A 73 9.31 -2.65 9.45
C LEU A 73 9.47 -3.05 7.97
N ARG A 74 9.19 -4.30 7.63
CA ARG A 74 9.27 -4.77 6.24
C ARG A 74 8.18 -4.14 5.39
N PRO A 75 8.42 -4.01 4.08
CA PRO A 75 7.36 -3.65 3.15
C PRO A 75 6.21 -4.65 3.22
N GLN A 76 4.99 -4.15 3.37
CA GLN A 76 3.78 -4.96 3.40
C GLN A 76 2.82 -4.49 2.32
N ALA A 77 2.21 -5.45 1.62
CA ALA A 77 1.23 -5.17 0.59
C ALA A 77 -0.16 -4.96 1.23
N VAL A 78 -0.82 -3.89 0.82
CA VAL A 78 -2.21 -3.60 1.14
C VAL A 78 -2.99 -3.65 -0.17
N GLU A 79 -3.91 -4.59 -0.28
CA GLU A 79 -4.82 -4.66 -1.42
C GLU A 79 -6.06 -3.82 -1.16
N ILE A 80 -6.32 -2.90 -2.09
CA ILE A 80 -7.46 -1.98 -2.03
C ILE A 80 -8.44 -2.39 -3.12
N THR A 81 -9.52 -3.06 -2.71
CA THR A 81 -10.65 -3.33 -3.60
C THR A 81 -11.56 -2.12 -3.60
N ALA A 82 -11.56 -1.37 -4.68
CA ALA A 82 -12.45 -0.24 -4.82
C ALA A 82 -13.89 -0.74 -5.05
N GLN A 83 -14.83 -0.03 -4.42
CA GLN A 83 -16.23 -0.19 -4.72
C GLN A 83 -16.52 0.28 -6.15
N GLU A 84 -17.66 -0.10 -6.67
CA GLU A 84 -18.15 0.39 -7.94
C GLU A 84 -18.18 1.92 -7.96
N MET A 85 -17.61 2.52 -8.99
CA MET A 85 -17.52 3.96 -9.17
C MET A 85 -17.87 4.34 -10.60
N LEU A 86 -18.28 5.58 -10.77
CA LEU A 86 -18.64 6.12 -12.09
C LEU A 86 -17.54 7.02 -12.61
N THR A 87 -17.23 6.86 -13.89
CA THR A 87 -16.41 7.79 -14.66
C THR A 87 -17.18 9.07 -14.98
N ARG A 88 -16.47 10.07 -15.53
CA ARG A 88 -17.06 11.33 -15.99
C ARG A 88 -18.17 11.11 -17.03
N ASP A 89 -18.03 10.10 -17.87
CA ASP A 89 -19.00 9.67 -18.90
C ASP A 89 -20.05 8.69 -18.37
N ARG A 90 -20.14 8.56 -17.02
CA ARG A 90 -21.16 7.78 -16.29
C ARG A 90 -21.11 6.27 -16.53
N ILE A 91 -19.95 5.75 -16.85
CA ILE A 91 -19.73 4.31 -16.98
C ILE A 91 -19.30 3.76 -15.62
N ALA A 92 -20.02 2.74 -15.15
CA ALA A 92 -19.67 2.05 -13.91
C ALA A 92 -18.46 1.13 -14.15
N LEU A 93 -17.49 1.18 -13.23
CA LEU A 93 -16.34 0.28 -13.24
C LEU A 93 -15.88 -0.02 -11.82
N ARG A 94 -15.12 -1.10 -11.66
CA ARG A 94 -14.43 -1.44 -10.41
C ARG A 94 -12.93 -1.41 -10.64
N VAL A 95 -12.20 -0.78 -9.72
CA VAL A 95 -10.74 -0.72 -9.77
C VAL A 95 -10.17 -1.40 -8.54
N THR A 96 -9.22 -2.30 -8.75
CA THR A 96 -8.42 -2.88 -7.70
C THR A 96 -7.02 -2.28 -7.75
N LEU A 97 -6.52 -1.84 -6.59
CA LEU A 97 -5.19 -1.27 -6.45
C LEU A 97 -4.38 -2.10 -5.47
N THR A 98 -3.08 -2.01 -5.62
CA THR A 98 -2.13 -2.54 -4.64
C THR A 98 -1.20 -1.42 -4.20
N ALA A 99 -1.05 -1.27 -2.90
CA ALA A 99 -0.09 -0.36 -2.28
C ALA A 99 0.92 -1.16 -1.48
N PHE A 100 2.20 -0.83 -1.57
CA PHE A 100 3.23 -1.35 -0.67
C PHE A 100 3.61 -0.23 0.30
N ARG A 101 3.46 -0.53 1.58
CA ARG A 101 3.80 0.41 2.64
C ARG A 101 4.92 -0.13 3.51
N ARG A 102 5.70 0.78 4.09
CA ARG A 102 6.74 0.49 5.06
C ARG A 102 6.65 1.47 6.23
N ILE A 103 6.91 1.00 7.44
CA ILE A 103 7.00 1.85 8.62
C ILE A 103 8.42 2.38 8.71
N LEU A 104 8.57 3.71 8.73
CA LEU A 104 9.85 4.40 8.90
C LEU A 104 10.05 4.84 10.35
N ASP A 105 8.98 5.32 10.98
CA ASP A 105 9.02 5.83 12.35
C ASP A 105 7.87 5.21 13.16
N PRO A 106 8.14 4.11 13.89
CA PRO A 106 7.14 3.42 14.70
C PRO A 106 6.43 4.29 15.74
N GLU A 107 7.14 5.24 16.35
CA GLU A 107 6.59 6.11 17.38
C GLU A 107 5.54 7.06 16.79
N ARG A 108 5.87 7.67 15.65
CA ARG A 108 4.94 8.53 14.93
C ARG A 108 3.72 7.77 14.43
N VAL A 109 3.93 6.57 13.90
CA VAL A 109 2.83 5.73 13.41
C VAL A 109 1.82 5.47 14.52
N VAL A 110 2.28 5.00 15.68
CA VAL A 110 1.37 4.64 16.78
C VAL A 110 0.69 5.88 17.39
N ALA A 111 1.37 7.04 17.34
CA ALA A 111 0.79 8.30 17.81
C ALA A 111 -0.23 8.88 16.83
N ALA A 112 0.00 8.74 15.51
CA ALA A 112 -0.83 9.36 14.49
C ALA A 112 -2.01 8.48 14.04
N VAL A 113 -1.82 7.16 13.98
CA VAL A 113 -2.76 6.25 13.33
C VAL A 113 -2.98 4.98 14.15
N PRO A 114 -4.22 4.68 14.56
CA PRO A 114 -4.50 3.47 15.32
C PRO A 114 -4.34 2.19 14.51
N ASP A 115 -4.69 2.22 13.22
CA ASP A 115 -4.58 1.11 12.27
C ASP A 115 -4.12 1.66 10.92
N VAL A 116 -2.87 1.36 10.58
CA VAL A 116 -2.20 1.87 9.38
C VAL A 116 -2.85 1.33 8.10
N ASP A 117 -3.21 0.04 8.09
CA ASP A 117 -3.76 -0.60 6.90
C ASP A 117 -5.16 -0.09 6.60
N ALA A 118 -6.00 0.01 7.62
CA ALA A 118 -7.35 0.57 7.47
C ALA A 118 -7.32 2.06 7.11
N TRP A 119 -6.36 2.82 7.62
CA TRP A 119 -6.20 4.22 7.28
C TRP A 119 -5.73 4.41 5.83
N LEU A 120 -4.67 3.69 5.43
CA LEU A 120 -4.14 3.73 4.06
C LEU A 120 -5.19 3.27 3.04
N TYR A 121 -5.91 2.20 3.36
CA TYR A 121 -7.02 1.69 2.56
C TYR A 121 -8.04 2.80 2.24
N ARG A 122 -8.50 3.53 3.26
CA ARG A 122 -9.47 4.63 3.08
C ARG A 122 -8.87 5.79 2.28
N LEU A 123 -7.61 6.13 2.56
CA LEU A 123 -6.93 7.21 1.87
C LEU A 123 -6.83 6.93 0.36
N VAL A 124 -6.43 5.71 -0.01
CA VAL A 124 -6.34 5.30 -1.41
C VAL A 124 -7.72 5.18 -2.06
N GLN A 125 -8.75 4.75 -1.30
CA GLN A 125 -10.13 4.75 -1.82
C GLN A 125 -10.62 6.15 -2.19
N PHE A 126 -10.32 7.16 -1.38
CA PHE A 126 -10.66 8.54 -1.71
C PHE A 126 -9.91 9.02 -2.94
N ALA A 127 -8.60 8.76 -3.00
CA ALA A 127 -7.75 9.13 -4.13
C ALA A 127 -8.28 8.57 -5.46
N ILE A 128 -8.53 7.26 -5.52
CA ILE A 128 -8.99 6.62 -6.77
C ILE A 128 -10.38 7.08 -7.18
N ARG A 129 -11.29 7.31 -6.22
CA ARG A 129 -12.63 7.82 -6.52
C ARG A 129 -12.57 9.20 -7.16
N GLU A 130 -11.75 10.09 -6.62
CA GLU A 130 -11.56 11.44 -7.16
C GLU A 130 -10.94 11.38 -8.57
N ALA A 131 -9.89 10.59 -8.72
CA ALA A 131 -9.17 10.44 -9.98
C ALA A 131 -10.03 9.84 -11.10
N VAL A 132 -10.88 8.84 -10.80
CA VAL A 132 -11.77 8.21 -11.79
C VAL A 132 -12.95 9.11 -12.13
N ALA A 133 -13.56 9.79 -11.16
CA ALA A 133 -14.69 10.68 -11.41
C ALA A 133 -14.35 11.85 -12.35
N GLY A 134 -13.08 12.27 -12.37
CA GLY A 134 -12.58 13.33 -13.29
C GLY A 134 -12.27 12.87 -14.71
N ARG A 135 -12.30 11.55 -15.00
CA ARG A 135 -11.85 10.96 -16.28
C ARG A 135 -12.96 10.20 -16.99
N THR A 136 -12.85 10.12 -18.33
CA THR A 136 -13.64 9.19 -19.14
C THR A 136 -13.09 7.77 -19.02
N LEU A 137 -13.87 6.78 -19.44
CA LEU A 137 -13.41 5.39 -19.47
C LEU A 137 -12.14 5.22 -20.30
N ASP A 138 -12.11 5.85 -21.48
CA ASP A 138 -10.95 5.78 -22.38
C ASP A 138 -9.70 6.38 -21.74
N GLU A 139 -9.81 7.53 -21.07
CA GLU A 139 -8.71 8.14 -20.31
C GLU A 139 -8.22 7.24 -19.16
N VAL A 140 -9.11 6.54 -18.46
CA VAL A 140 -8.73 5.59 -17.41
C VAL A 140 -7.98 4.39 -17.98
N LEU A 141 -8.40 3.87 -19.12
CA LEU A 141 -7.78 2.69 -19.73
C LEU A 141 -6.48 3.01 -20.47
N SER A 142 -6.39 4.18 -21.13
CA SER A 142 -5.23 4.55 -21.94
C SER A 142 -4.12 5.22 -21.15
N ALA A 143 -4.43 5.96 -20.06
CA ALA A 143 -3.49 6.78 -19.31
C ALA A 143 -3.16 6.20 -17.93
N LYS A 144 -3.01 4.88 -17.81
CA LYS A 144 -2.75 4.19 -16.52
C LYS A 144 -1.55 4.79 -15.75
N ALA A 145 -0.44 5.07 -16.42
CA ALA A 145 0.74 5.63 -15.78
C ALA A 145 0.50 7.02 -15.18
N ALA A 146 -0.31 7.86 -15.82
CA ALA A 146 -0.68 9.17 -15.30
C ALA A 146 -1.61 9.04 -14.09
N LEU A 147 -2.54 8.09 -14.11
CA LEU A 147 -3.41 7.77 -12.99
C LEU A 147 -2.60 7.30 -11.77
N ASP A 148 -1.67 6.36 -11.98
CA ASP A 148 -0.79 5.86 -10.92
C ASP A 148 0.09 6.97 -10.32
N ALA A 149 0.57 7.92 -11.13
CA ALA A 149 1.35 9.05 -10.66
C ALA A 149 0.52 9.99 -9.76
N GLU A 150 -0.68 10.35 -10.22
CA GLU A 150 -1.59 11.21 -9.45
C GLU A 150 -1.99 10.58 -8.11
N LEU A 151 -2.29 9.28 -8.10
CA LEU A 151 -2.61 8.56 -6.88
C LEU A 151 -1.44 8.57 -5.89
N ARG A 152 -0.21 8.35 -6.38
CA ARG A 152 0.99 8.42 -5.54
C ARG A 152 1.21 9.81 -4.95
N ASP A 153 1.04 10.84 -5.75
CA ASP A 153 1.22 12.22 -5.29
C ASP A 153 0.15 12.60 -4.26
N TYR A 154 -1.10 12.21 -4.49
CA TYR A 154 -2.20 12.41 -3.55
C TYR A 154 -1.93 11.75 -2.20
N VAL A 155 -1.50 10.49 -2.21
CA VAL A 155 -1.22 9.74 -0.99
C VAL A 155 0.02 10.31 -0.30
N ARG A 156 1.12 10.55 -1.02
CA ARG A 156 2.35 11.11 -0.46
C ARG A 156 2.12 12.42 0.28
N ALA A 157 1.35 13.32 -0.30
CA ALA A 157 1.05 14.61 0.33
C ALA A 157 0.36 14.48 1.70
N ARG A 158 -0.34 13.36 1.93
CA ARG A 158 -1.14 13.14 3.15
C ARG A 158 -0.47 12.27 4.21
N ILE A 159 0.58 11.55 3.83
CA ILE A 159 1.29 10.64 4.75
C ILE A 159 2.61 11.22 5.30
N VAL A 160 2.99 12.43 4.90
CA VAL A 160 4.30 13.05 5.21
C VAL A 160 4.68 12.94 6.68
N ASP A 161 3.75 13.21 7.59
CA ASP A 161 4.02 13.25 9.04
C ASP A 161 3.58 11.99 9.79
N SER A 162 3.12 10.97 9.08
CA SER A 162 2.56 9.76 9.70
C SER A 162 3.58 8.74 10.16
N GLY A 163 4.83 8.85 9.71
CA GLY A 163 5.87 7.83 9.92
C GLY A 163 5.74 6.61 9.00
N VAL A 164 4.81 6.64 8.04
CA VAL A 164 4.60 5.60 7.01
C VAL A 164 5.15 6.08 5.68
N GLU A 165 5.79 5.18 4.94
CA GLU A 165 6.16 5.39 3.54
C GLU A 165 5.36 4.45 2.65
N VAL A 166 4.80 4.98 1.56
CA VAL A 166 4.25 4.18 0.47
C VAL A 166 5.29 4.11 -0.63
N THR A 167 5.88 2.92 -0.79
CA THR A 167 6.96 2.67 -1.77
C THR A 167 6.41 2.53 -3.18
N GLU A 168 5.31 1.79 -3.31
CA GLU A 168 4.64 1.55 -4.58
C GLU A 168 3.13 1.68 -4.40
N LEU A 169 2.47 2.27 -5.38
CA LEU A 169 1.02 2.35 -5.48
C LEU A 169 0.65 2.33 -6.95
N GLY A 170 -0.23 1.43 -7.32
CA GLY A 170 -0.69 1.32 -8.71
C GLY A 170 -1.99 0.56 -8.85
N VAL A 171 -2.61 0.78 -10.01
CA VAL A 171 -3.80 0.05 -10.42
C VAL A 171 -3.42 -1.36 -10.84
N LYS A 172 -3.98 -2.35 -10.15
CA LYS A 172 -3.83 -3.78 -10.47
C LYS A 172 -4.75 -4.17 -11.62
N ASP A 173 -6.06 -3.98 -11.42
CA ASP A 173 -7.09 -4.37 -12.39
C ASP A 173 -8.19 -3.30 -12.50
N VAL A 174 -8.77 -3.20 -13.72
CA VAL A 174 -10.00 -2.45 -14.00
C VAL A 174 -11.04 -3.43 -14.53
N ILE A 175 -12.12 -3.60 -13.79
CA ILE A 175 -13.21 -4.52 -14.13
C ILE A 175 -14.39 -3.72 -14.65
N LEU A 176 -14.79 -4.00 -15.89
CA LEU A 176 -15.96 -3.42 -16.54
C LEU A 176 -17.15 -4.37 -16.47
N PRO A 177 -18.38 -3.87 -16.36
CA PRO A 177 -19.59 -4.66 -16.59
C PRO A 177 -19.55 -5.35 -17.96
N GLY A 178 -20.15 -6.55 -18.06
CA GLY A 178 -20.07 -7.36 -19.27
C GLY A 178 -20.51 -6.64 -20.55
N GLU A 179 -21.65 -5.94 -20.48
CA GLU A 179 -22.20 -5.17 -21.60
C GLU A 179 -21.23 -4.08 -22.08
N ILE A 180 -20.63 -3.34 -21.17
CA ILE A 180 -19.65 -2.29 -21.50
C ILE A 180 -18.39 -2.88 -22.10
N ARG A 181 -17.92 -4.02 -21.56
CA ARG A 181 -16.76 -4.74 -22.11
C ARG A 181 -16.99 -5.17 -23.55
N GLU A 182 -18.17 -5.68 -23.88
CA GLU A 182 -18.52 -6.07 -25.23
C GLU A 182 -18.54 -4.86 -26.20
N LEU A 183 -19.09 -3.73 -25.74
CA LEU A 183 -19.09 -2.49 -26.53
C LEU A 183 -17.66 -1.99 -26.80
N VAL A 184 -16.83 -1.93 -25.76
CA VAL A 184 -15.42 -1.52 -25.90
C VAL A 184 -14.68 -2.46 -26.86
N ASN A 185 -14.87 -3.77 -26.75
CA ASN A 185 -14.25 -4.73 -27.68
C ASN A 185 -14.67 -4.51 -29.12
N LYS A 186 -15.95 -4.24 -29.38
CA LYS A 186 -16.45 -3.93 -30.74
C LYS A 186 -15.83 -2.65 -31.31
N VAL A 187 -15.69 -1.62 -30.49
CA VAL A 187 -15.03 -0.36 -30.91
C VAL A 187 -13.58 -0.61 -31.26
N VAL A 188 -12.82 -1.30 -30.38
CA VAL A 188 -11.41 -1.63 -30.63
C VAL A 188 -11.24 -2.51 -31.88
N GLU A 189 -12.14 -3.46 -32.13
CA GLU A 189 -12.13 -4.29 -33.32
C GLU A 189 -12.35 -3.43 -34.56
N ALA A 190 -13.36 -2.56 -34.56
CA ALA A 190 -13.66 -1.66 -35.68
C ALA A 190 -12.49 -0.71 -35.99
N GLU A 191 -11.85 -0.15 -34.97
CA GLU A 191 -10.65 0.69 -35.12
C GLU A 191 -9.48 -0.08 -35.72
N ARG A 192 -9.24 -1.31 -35.29
CA ARG A 192 -8.18 -2.16 -35.83
C ARG A 192 -8.44 -2.49 -37.32
N VAL A 193 -9.68 -2.82 -37.68
CA VAL A 193 -10.08 -3.07 -39.07
C VAL A 193 -9.90 -1.82 -39.91
N ALA A 194 -10.34 -0.65 -39.42
CA ALA A 194 -10.16 0.62 -40.12
C ALA A 194 -8.68 0.95 -40.35
N LYS A 195 -7.83 0.75 -39.32
CA LYS A 195 -6.39 0.96 -39.43
C LYS A 195 -5.73 0.00 -40.42
N ALA A 196 -6.09 -1.27 -40.41
CA ALA A 196 -5.60 -2.26 -41.40
C ALA A 196 -5.99 -1.89 -42.81
N ASN A 197 -7.23 -1.46 -43.07
CA ASN A 197 -7.69 -1.01 -44.36
C ASN A 197 -6.96 0.25 -44.82
N LEU A 198 -6.64 1.19 -43.93
CA LEU A 198 -5.86 2.38 -44.23
C LEU A 198 -4.45 2.01 -44.71
N ILE A 199 -3.77 1.16 -43.97
CA ILE A 199 -2.43 0.67 -44.33
C ILE A 199 -2.45 -0.02 -45.70
N ARG A 200 -3.41 -0.94 -45.90
CA ARG A 200 -3.57 -1.62 -47.19
C ARG A 200 -3.75 -0.64 -48.38
N ARG A 201 -4.61 0.38 -48.22
CA ARG A 201 -4.80 1.41 -49.29
C ARG A 201 -3.54 2.23 -49.54
N GLN A 202 -2.76 2.52 -48.49
CA GLN A 202 -1.48 3.22 -48.62
C GLN A 202 -0.47 2.41 -49.41
N GLU A 203 -0.38 1.09 -49.11
CA GLU A 203 0.50 0.15 -49.83
C GLU A 203 0.08 -0.02 -51.28
N GLU A 204 -1.22 -0.20 -51.56
CA GLU A 204 -1.76 -0.27 -52.95
C GLU A 204 -1.45 1.02 -53.73
N THR A 205 -1.61 2.19 -53.09
CA THR A 205 -1.28 3.49 -53.70
C THR A 205 0.22 3.63 -53.99
N ALA A 206 1.07 3.19 -53.06
CA ALA A 206 2.54 3.20 -53.22
C ALA A 206 2.98 2.27 -54.34
N ALA A 207 2.40 1.08 -54.42
CA ALA A 207 2.66 0.11 -55.50
C ALA A 207 2.25 0.65 -56.87
N THR A 208 1.06 1.24 -56.96
CA THR A 208 0.58 1.86 -58.21
C THR A 208 1.47 3.04 -58.66
N ARG A 209 1.93 3.88 -57.71
CA ARG A 209 2.88 4.97 -58.04
C ARG A 209 4.23 4.44 -58.49
N SER A 210 4.72 3.37 -57.89
CA SER A 210 5.97 2.72 -58.33
C SER A 210 5.86 2.16 -59.76
N LEU A 211 4.75 1.48 -60.09
CA LEU A 211 4.49 0.97 -61.42
C LEU A 211 4.39 2.11 -62.47
N LEU A 212 3.70 3.22 -62.15
CA LEU A 212 3.61 4.38 -63.01
C LEU A 212 4.97 5.04 -63.25
N ASN A 213 5.82 5.13 -62.24
CA ASN A 213 7.17 5.67 -62.35
C ASN A 213 8.05 4.78 -63.23
N THR A 214 7.94 3.47 -63.11
CA THR A 214 8.68 2.52 -63.98
C THR A 214 8.22 2.61 -65.42
N ALA A 215 6.90 2.72 -65.67
CA ALA A 215 6.35 2.87 -67.03
C ALA A 215 6.74 4.21 -67.72
N LYS A 216 7.07 5.24 -66.96
CA LYS A 216 7.54 6.53 -67.53
C LYS A 216 9.02 6.52 -67.89
N LEU A 217 9.78 5.53 -67.41
CA LEU A 217 11.19 5.38 -67.70
C LEU A 217 11.50 4.43 -68.89
N MET A 218 10.48 3.77 -69.42
CA MET A 218 10.49 3.03 -70.64
C MET A 218 10.00 3.88 -71.79
#